data_c9cd81532f7403cd672ceac5930101a7
#
_entry.id   c9cd81532f7403cd672ceac5930101a7
#
_cell.length_a   1.000
_cell.length_b   1.000
_cell.length_c   1.000
_cell.angle_alpha   90.00
_cell.angle_beta   90.00
_cell.angle_gamma   90.00
#
_symmetry.space_group_name_H-M   'P 1'
#
loop_
_entity.id
_entity.type
_entity.pdbx_description
1 polymer ?
#
loop_
_entity_poly.entity_id
_entity_poly.type
_entity_poly.pdbx_seq_one_letter_code
_entity_poly.pdbx_strand_id
1 'polypeptide(L)'
;MMGILALFLVSMIISQYYNALSKAELQKKRKAEYGSLQFTGKVTHHRVYRYMNKNYYQVCVKLDSARVKDIFIFNDDDCLKIKNGMATFSAGYLNHTLGPADSVAANVNHSGKIELYYKKDNVLTKTDLGFDPMGLQKSDLNNCN
;
A
#
# COMPACT_ATOMS: atom_id res chain seq x y z
N MET A 1 30.84 36.84 -0.96
CA MET A 1 30.64 35.40 -1.13
C MET A 1 30.04 34.68 0.09
N MET A 2 30.39 35.03 1.33
CA MET A 2 29.85 34.37 2.53
C MET A 2 28.31 34.49 2.73
N GLY A 3 27.70 35.61 2.33
CA GLY A 3 26.24 35.83 2.50
C GLY A 3 25.36 34.92 1.64
N ILE A 4 25.81 34.57 0.43
CA ILE A 4 25.04 33.72 -0.48
C ILE A 4 25.00 32.26 0.05
N LEU A 5 26.12 31.80 0.60
CA LEU A 5 26.25 30.46 1.18
C LEU A 5 25.35 30.30 2.41
N ALA A 6 25.28 31.33 3.26
CA ALA A 6 24.41 31.35 4.44
C ALA A 6 22.93 31.30 4.07
N LEU A 7 22.49 32.05 3.05
CA LEU A 7 21.13 32.02 2.53
C LEU A 7 20.74 30.64 1.97
N PHE A 8 21.68 29.99 1.28
CA PHE A 8 21.43 28.66 0.72
C PHE A 8 21.26 27.61 1.83
N LEU A 9 22.09 27.64 2.88
CA LEU A 9 21.96 26.74 4.04
C LEU A 9 20.65 26.97 4.79
N VAL A 10 20.26 28.22 5.01
CA VAL A 10 18.99 28.54 5.69
C VAL A 10 17.81 28.02 4.85
N SER A 11 17.81 28.20 3.53
CA SER A 11 16.74 27.70 2.66
C SER A 11 16.65 26.16 2.67
N MET A 12 17.79 25.46 2.71
CA MET A 12 17.80 24.00 2.83
C MET A 12 17.21 23.52 4.17
N ILE A 13 17.58 24.17 5.27
CA ILE A 13 17.05 23.82 6.61
C ILE A 13 15.55 24.04 6.68
N ILE A 14 15.07 25.18 6.15
CA ILE A 14 13.63 25.48 6.08
C ILE A 14 12.90 24.44 5.25
N SER A 15 13.41 24.11 4.07
CA SER A 15 12.82 23.08 3.20
C SER A 15 12.74 21.70 3.88
N GLN A 16 13.81 21.29 4.57
CA GLN A 16 13.82 20.02 5.31
C GLN A 16 12.82 20.04 6.47
N TYR A 17 12.69 21.15 7.18
CA TYR A 17 11.73 21.30 8.26
C TYR A 17 10.27 21.19 7.75
N TYR A 18 9.91 21.89 6.67
CA TYR A 18 8.58 21.78 6.07
C TYR A 18 8.29 20.36 5.55
N ASN A 19 9.27 19.71 4.93
CA ASN A 19 9.12 18.31 4.49
C ASN A 19 8.91 17.35 5.66
N ALA A 20 9.59 17.56 6.79
CA ALA A 20 9.41 16.75 7.98
C ALA A 20 8.02 16.94 8.61
N LEU A 21 7.54 18.18 8.69
CA LEU A 21 6.18 18.48 9.18
C LEU A 21 5.11 17.85 8.30
N SER A 22 5.19 18.00 6.99
CA SER A 22 4.21 17.43 6.06
C SER A 22 4.17 15.90 6.13
N LYS A 23 5.32 15.25 6.30
CA LYS A 23 5.40 13.78 6.52
C LYS A 23 4.74 13.37 7.84
N ALA A 24 4.98 14.11 8.92
CA ALA A 24 4.38 13.83 10.23
C ALA A 24 2.85 13.98 10.20
N GLU A 25 2.33 15.01 9.55
CA GLU A 25 0.90 15.20 9.37
C GLU A 25 0.28 14.09 8.52
N LEU A 26 0.92 13.70 7.42
CA LEU A 26 0.48 12.60 6.58
C LEU A 26 0.44 11.27 7.34
N GLN A 27 1.46 10.98 8.16
CA GLN A 27 1.48 9.80 9.01
C GLN A 27 0.35 9.82 10.05
N LYS A 28 0.09 10.96 10.66
CA LYS A 28 -1.01 11.13 11.63
C LYS A 28 -2.36 10.89 10.96
N LYS A 29 -2.57 11.44 9.76
CA LYS A 29 -3.78 11.24 8.97
C LYS A 29 -3.97 9.77 8.60
N ARG A 30 -2.93 9.10 8.11
CA ARG A 30 -2.97 7.67 7.77
C ARG A 30 -3.28 6.79 8.97
N LYS A 31 -2.67 7.07 10.13
CA LYS A 31 -2.97 6.34 11.38
C LYS A 31 -4.43 6.52 11.81
N ALA A 32 -4.98 7.70 11.65
CA ALA A 32 -6.39 7.95 11.97
C ALA A 32 -7.33 7.22 11.01
N GLU A 33 -6.97 7.17 9.72
CA GLU A 33 -7.80 6.59 8.65
C GLU A 33 -7.71 5.06 8.61
N TYR A 34 -6.50 4.50 8.76
CA TYR A 34 -6.26 3.05 8.57
C TYR A 34 -5.78 2.33 9.84
N GLY A 35 -5.62 3.02 10.98
CA GLY A 35 -4.95 2.46 12.16
C GLY A 35 -5.56 1.16 12.70
N SER A 36 -6.83 0.91 12.42
CA SER A 36 -7.52 -0.34 12.75
C SER A 36 -7.48 -1.39 11.64
N LEU A 37 -6.89 -1.07 10.48
CA LEU A 37 -6.84 -2.01 9.36
C LEU A 37 -5.98 -3.22 9.71
N GLN A 38 -6.61 -4.36 9.74
CA GLN A 38 -5.98 -5.67 9.88
C GLN A 38 -6.87 -6.71 9.24
N PHE A 39 -6.28 -7.56 8.40
CA PHE A 39 -6.99 -8.70 7.84
C PHE A 39 -6.06 -9.88 7.59
N THR A 40 -6.65 -11.06 7.49
CA THR A 40 -6.02 -12.28 7.00
C THR A 40 -6.94 -12.94 5.99
N GLY A 41 -6.37 -13.68 5.05
CA GLY A 41 -7.15 -14.38 4.05
C GLY A 41 -6.31 -15.19 3.08
N LYS A 42 -6.98 -15.74 2.08
CA LYS A 42 -6.37 -16.52 1.02
C LYS A 42 -6.61 -15.88 -0.33
N VAL A 43 -5.58 -15.86 -1.14
CA VAL A 43 -5.66 -15.40 -2.53
C VAL A 43 -6.62 -16.30 -3.30
N THR A 44 -7.60 -15.70 -3.96
CA THR A 44 -8.51 -16.41 -4.85
C THR A 44 -8.02 -16.36 -6.30
N HIS A 45 -7.62 -15.20 -6.74
CA HIS A 45 -7.03 -14.99 -8.06
C HIS A 45 -6.22 -13.69 -8.07
N HIS A 46 -5.44 -13.52 -9.12
CA HIS A 46 -4.70 -12.29 -9.39
C HIS A 46 -4.80 -11.93 -10.87
N ARG A 47 -4.60 -10.64 -11.15
CA ARG A 47 -4.43 -10.12 -12.50
C ARG A 47 -3.10 -9.43 -12.63
N VAL A 48 -2.49 -9.59 -13.80
CA VAL A 48 -1.24 -8.90 -14.13
C VAL A 48 -1.55 -7.81 -15.15
N TYR A 49 -1.19 -6.59 -14.82
CA TYR A 49 -1.25 -5.45 -15.72
C TYR A 49 0.16 -5.10 -16.16
N ARG A 50 0.35 -4.90 -17.44
CA ARG A 50 1.63 -4.42 -17.97
C ARG A 50 1.50 -2.96 -18.38
N TYR A 51 2.31 -2.10 -17.77
CA TYR A 51 2.38 -0.69 -18.12
C TYR A 51 3.85 -0.26 -18.18
N MET A 52 4.27 0.40 -19.26
CA MET A 52 5.65 0.88 -19.48
C MET A 52 6.74 -0.15 -19.12
N ASN A 53 6.64 -1.38 -19.61
CA ASN A 53 7.55 -2.50 -19.33
C ASN A 53 7.61 -2.96 -17.87
N LYS A 54 6.67 -2.55 -17.01
CA LYS A 54 6.52 -3.00 -15.64
C LYS A 54 5.26 -3.87 -15.49
N ASN A 55 5.33 -4.90 -14.69
CA ASN A 55 4.18 -5.71 -14.32
C ASN A 55 3.63 -5.22 -12.99
N TYR A 56 2.33 -4.98 -12.93
CA TYR A 56 1.56 -4.63 -11.74
C TYR A 56 0.61 -5.77 -11.44
N TYR A 57 0.45 -6.07 -10.17
CA TYR A 57 -0.38 -7.18 -9.73
C TYR A 57 -1.57 -6.65 -8.94
N GLN A 58 -2.76 -6.98 -9.39
CA GLN A 58 -3.97 -6.85 -8.61
C GLN A 58 -4.28 -8.21 -7.99
N VAL A 59 -4.44 -8.23 -6.69
CA VAL A 59 -4.67 -9.46 -5.92
C VAL A 59 -6.04 -9.41 -5.29
N CYS A 60 -6.77 -10.51 -5.44
CA CYS A 60 -8.07 -10.73 -4.83
C CYS A 60 -7.92 -11.76 -3.70
N VAL A 61 -8.34 -11.39 -2.51
CA VAL A 61 -8.20 -12.18 -1.29
C VAL A 61 -9.57 -12.42 -0.67
N LYS A 62 -9.95 -13.68 -0.48
CA LYS A 62 -11.08 -14.04 0.38
C LYS A 62 -10.65 -13.95 1.83
N LEU A 63 -11.33 -13.13 2.61
CA LEU A 63 -10.96 -12.87 3.99
C LEU A 63 -11.40 -13.99 4.91
N ASP A 64 -10.47 -14.45 5.75
CA ASP A 64 -10.77 -15.34 6.89
C ASP A 64 -11.13 -14.48 8.11
N SER A 65 -10.46 -13.34 8.29
CA SER A 65 -10.77 -12.37 9.32
C SER A 65 -10.42 -10.95 8.86
N ALA A 66 -11.20 -9.97 9.32
CA ALA A 66 -10.89 -8.55 9.12
C ALA A 66 -11.45 -7.71 10.28
N ARG A 67 -10.68 -6.76 10.77
CA ARG A 67 -11.18 -5.77 11.75
C ARG A 67 -12.05 -4.71 11.11
N VAL A 68 -11.82 -4.42 9.83
CA VAL A 68 -12.59 -3.45 9.05
C VAL A 68 -13.40 -4.19 8.00
N LYS A 69 -14.71 -3.97 7.95
CA LYS A 69 -15.62 -4.67 7.04
C LYS A 69 -15.69 -4.03 5.66
N ASP A 70 -15.68 -2.69 5.64
CA ASP A 70 -15.76 -1.91 4.41
C ASP A 70 -14.75 -0.78 4.49
N ILE A 71 -13.79 -0.78 3.57
CA ILE A 71 -12.81 0.30 3.41
C ILE A 71 -12.45 0.44 1.93
N PHE A 72 -12.22 1.68 1.52
CA PHE A 72 -11.73 1.99 0.19
C PHE A 72 -10.63 3.03 0.28
N ILE A 73 -9.40 2.62 -0.01
CA ILE A 73 -8.20 3.45 -0.04
C ILE A 73 -7.72 3.49 -1.48
N PHE A 74 -7.61 4.68 -2.03
CA PHE A 74 -7.04 4.90 -3.34
C PHE A 74 -6.35 6.26 -3.35
N ASN A 75 -5.05 6.25 -3.18
CA ASN A 75 -4.20 7.44 -3.17
C ASN A 75 -2.86 7.11 -3.84
N ASP A 76 -1.92 8.04 -3.82
CA ASP A 76 -0.63 7.90 -4.50
C ASP A 76 0.26 6.79 -3.94
N ASP A 77 -0.02 6.30 -2.73
CA ASP A 77 0.82 5.32 -2.04
C ASP A 77 0.13 3.97 -1.84
N ASP A 78 -1.21 3.95 -1.73
CA ASP A 78 -1.97 2.78 -1.34
C ASP A 78 -3.20 2.58 -2.21
N CYS A 79 -3.45 1.33 -2.59
CA CYS A 79 -4.62 0.91 -3.35
C CYS A 79 -5.19 -0.35 -2.72
N LEU A 80 -6.27 -0.20 -1.94
CA LEU A 80 -6.92 -1.29 -1.22
C LEU A 80 -8.42 -1.06 -1.16
N LYS A 81 -9.18 -2.11 -1.42
CA LYS A 81 -10.62 -2.17 -1.18
C LYS A 81 -10.95 -3.41 -0.37
N ILE A 82 -11.68 -3.25 0.72
CA ILE A 82 -12.30 -4.36 1.46
C ILE A 82 -13.81 -4.16 1.35
N LYS A 83 -14.50 -5.18 0.87
CA LYS A 83 -15.95 -5.21 0.79
C LYS A 83 -16.46 -6.64 0.71
N ASN A 84 -17.59 -6.94 1.39
CA ASN A 84 -18.27 -8.25 1.33
C ASN A 84 -17.35 -9.46 1.60
N GLY A 85 -16.42 -9.35 2.54
CA GLY A 85 -15.49 -10.43 2.88
C GLY A 85 -14.38 -10.67 1.87
N MET A 86 -14.19 -9.72 0.94
CA MET A 86 -13.11 -9.75 -0.03
C MET A 86 -12.20 -8.54 0.15
N ALA A 87 -10.89 -8.74 0.04
CA ALA A 87 -9.93 -7.67 -0.12
C ALA A 87 -9.36 -7.67 -1.55
N THR A 88 -9.30 -6.50 -2.14
CA THR A 88 -8.67 -6.26 -3.44
C THR A 88 -7.60 -5.21 -3.25
N PHE A 89 -6.38 -5.50 -3.66
CA PHE A 89 -5.28 -4.53 -3.59
C PHE A 89 -4.36 -4.66 -4.79
N SER A 90 -3.66 -3.59 -5.08
CA SER A 90 -2.53 -3.62 -6.00
C SER A 90 -1.24 -3.62 -5.19
N ALA A 91 -0.42 -4.59 -5.43
CA ALA A 91 0.93 -4.62 -4.92
C ALA A 91 1.85 -4.31 -6.11
N GLY A 92 2.63 -3.25 -6.01
CA GLY A 92 3.65 -2.90 -6.99
C GLY A 92 4.59 -4.09 -7.22
N TYR A 93 5.83 -4.01 -7.11
CA TYR A 93 6.74 -5.13 -7.31
C TYR A 93 6.58 -6.24 -6.25
N LEU A 94 5.70 -7.20 -6.53
CA LEU A 94 5.82 -8.50 -5.86
C LEU A 94 6.96 -9.27 -6.53
N ASN A 95 8.02 -9.52 -5.78
CA ASN A 95 9.13 -10.36 -6.25
C ASN A 95 8.67 -11.78 -6.61
N HIS A 96 7.48 -12.17 -6.14
CA HIS A 96 6.82 -13.43 -6.43
C HIS A 96 5.35 -13.19 -6.71
N THR A 97 4.86 -13.74 -7.79
CA THR A 97 3.43 -13.71 -8.11
C THR A 97 2.67 -14.53 -7.07
N LEU A 98 1.77 -13.88 -6.33
CA LEU A 98 0.85 -14.56 -5.45
C LEU A 98 -0.13 -15.40 -6.27
N GLY A 99 -0.25 -16.67 -5.95
CA GLY A 99 -1.16 -17.61 -6.60
C GLY A 99 -2.38 -17.94 -5.76
N PRO A 100 -3.40 -18.61 -6.35
CA PRO A 100 -4.53 -19.12 -5.59
C PRO A 100 -4.10 -19.97 -4.42
N ALA A 101 -4.80 -19.82 -3.29
CA ALA A 101 -4.56 -20.45 -2.00
C ALA A 101 -3.34 -19.93 -1.19
N ASP A 102 -2.52 -19.03 -1.72
CA ASP A 102 -1.48 -18.37 -0.92
C ASP A 102 -2.13 -17.58 0.22
N SER A 103 -1.55 -17.66 1.40
CA SER A 103 -2.04 -16.95 2.57
C SER A 103 -1.47 -15.54 2.63
N VAL A 104 -2.33 -14.58 2.94
CA VAL A 104 -1.99 -13.17 3.03
C VAL A 104 -2.49 -12.61 4.36
N ALA A 105 -1.68 -11.77 4.98
CA ALA A 105 -2.09 -10.94 6.11
C ALA A 105 -1.66 -9.50 5.87
N ALA A 106 -2.46 -8.56 6.34
CA ALA A 106 -2.11 -7.14 6.28
C ALA A 106 -2.35 -6.46 7.61
N ASN A 107 -1.52 -5.51 7.93
CA ASN A 107 -1.68 -4.60 9.06
C ASN A 107 -1.12 -3.22 8.74
N VAL A 108 -1.38 -2.26 9.62
CA VAL A 108 -0.77 -0.92 9.54
C VAL A 108 0.36 -0.84 10.54
N ASN A 109 1.54 -0.45 10.07
CA ASN A 109 2.70 -0.28 10.93
C ASN A 109 2.66 1.03 11.73
N HIS A 110 3.66 1.24 12.57
CA HIS A 110 3.77 2.44 13.41
C HIS A 110 3.89 3.76 12.62
N SER A 111 4.32 3.71 11.37
CA SER A 111 4.39 4.89 10.48
C SER A 111 3.12 5.13 9.66
N GLY A 112 2.07 4.31 9.84
CA GLY A 112 0.81 4.43 9.11
C GLY A 112 0.84 3.83 7.71
N LYS A 113 1.86 3.04 7.36
CA LYS A 113 1.91 2.31 6.09
C LYS A 113 1.25 0.94 6.22
N ILE A 114 0.60 0.50 5.17
CA ILE A 114 0.02 -0.84 5.09
C ILE A 114 1.14 -1.82 4.75
N GLU A 115 1.39 -2.76 5.64
CA GLU A 115 2.32 -3.86 5.46
C GLU A 115 1.57 -5.12 5.09
N LEU A 116 2.04 -5.77 4.02
CA LEU A 116 1.52 -7.03 3.55
C LEU A 116 2.49 -8.14 3.88
N TYR A 117 1.99 -9.19 4.50
CA TYR A 117 2.71 -10.42 4.78
C TYR A 117 2.08 -11.54 3.96
N TYR A 118 2.89 -12.30 3.27
CA TYR A 118 2.40 -13.45 2.53
C TYR A 118 3.34 -14.64 2.64
N LYS A 119 2.78 -15.82 2.56
CA LYS A 119 3.52 -17.07 2.60
C LYS A 119 3.39 -17.78 1.26
N LYS A 120 4.51 -18.00 0.61
CA LYS A 120 4.62 -18.77 -0.62
C LYS A 120 5.75 -19.78 -0.47
N ASP A 121 5.51 -21.03 -0.87
CA ASP A 121 6.48 -22.13 -0.79
C ASP A 121 7.15 -22.25 0.60
N ASN A 122 6.35 -22.04 1.67
CA ASN A 122 6.80 -22.00 3.07
C ASN A 122 7.73 -20.83 3.44
N VAL A 123 7.98 -19.88 2.56
CA VAL A 123 8.74 -18.66 2.85
C VAL A 123 7.79 -17.53 3.18
N LEU A 124 7.93 -16.96 4.39
CA LEU A 124 7.20 -15.76 4.80
C LEU A 124 7.93 -14.53 4.24
N THR A 125 7.22 -13.75 3.45
CA THR A 125 7.73 -12.51 2.86
C THR A 125 6.91 -11.33 3.35
N LYS A 126 7.58 -10.21 3.60
CA LYS A 126 7.00 -8.93 3.97
C LYS A 126 7.24 -7.92 2.85
N THR A 127 6.22 -7.16 2.50
CA THR A 127 6.32 -6.03 1.58
C THR A 127 5.42 -4.88 2.03
N ASP A 128 5.75 -3.67 1.66
CA ASP A 128 4.81 -2.56 1.78
C ASP A 128 3.78 -2.66 0.65
N LEU A 129 2.54 -2.29 0.94
CA LEU A 129 1.52 -2.14 -0.08
C LEU A 129 1.82 -0.86 -0.89
N GLY A 130 2.88 -0.92 -1.67
CA GLY A 130 3.26 0.18 -2.55
C GLY A 130 2.41 0.19 -3.81
N PHE A 131 1.81 1.32 -4.12
CA PHE A 131 1.02 1.55 -5.31
C PHE A 131 1.70 2.57 -6.21
N ASP A 132 1.80 2.25 -7.50
CA ASP A 132 2.14 3.22 -8.54
C ASP A 132 0.86 3.50 -9.33
N PRO A 133 0.26 4.69 -9.19
CA PRO A 133 -1.05 5.00 -9.76
C PRO A 133 -1.08 5.06 -11.28
N MET A 134 0.06 4.97 -11.93
CA MET A 134 0.18 5.07 -13.37
C MET A 134 -0.37 3.87 -14.13
N GLY A 135 -1.66 3.63 -14.14
CA GLY A 135 -2.28 2.60 -14.96
C GLY A 135 -3.48 1.88 -14.34
N LEU A 136 -3.70 1.99 -13.04
CA LEU A 136 -4.88 1.46 -12.37
C LEU A 136 -5.93 2.55 -12.17
N GLN A 137 -7.17 2.25 -12.53
CA GLN A 137 -8.33 3.10 -12.25
C GLN A 137 -9.08 2.56 -11.03
N LYS A 138 -9.83 3.44 -10.35
CA LYS A 138 -10.70 3.03 -9.22
C LYS A 138 -11.66 1.89 -9.58
N SER A 139 -12.11 1.84 -10.84
CA SER A 139 -12.97 0.80 -11.40
C SER A 139 -12.32 -0.58 -11.40
N ASP A 140 -10.99 -0.65 -11.51
CA ASP A 140 -10.28 -1.93 -11.59
C ASP A 140 -10.33 -2.70 -10.28
N LEU A 141 -10.50 -2.01 -9.13
CA LEU A 141 -10.71 -2.64 -7.83
C LEU A 141 -12.09 -3.32 -7.68
N ASN A 142 -12.97 -3.19 -8.65
CA ASN A 142 -14.28 -3.86 -8.64
C ASN A 142 -14.24 -5.27 -9.23
N ASN A 143 -13.13 -5.67 -9.82
CA ASN A 143 -13.01 -6.89 -10.61
C ASN A 143 -12.73 -8.17 -9.80
N CYS A 144 -12.84 -8.12 -8.48
CA CYS A 144 -12.74 -9.29 -7.59
C CYS A 144 -14.11 -9.86 -7.14
N ASN A 145 -15.20 -9.43 -7.77
CA ASN A 145 -16.55 -9.95 -7.50
C ASN A 145 -16.87 -11.12 -8.42
#